data_51e08b1987d0ebda6b663be551dba1a9
#
_entry.id   51e08b1987d0ebda6b663be551dba1a9
#
_cell.length_a   1.000
_cell.length_b   1.000
_cell.length_c   1.000
_cell.angle_alpha   90.00
_cell.angle_beta   90.00
_cell.angle_gamma   90.00
#
_symmetry.space_group_name_H-M   'P 1'
#
loop_
_entity.id
_entity.type
_entity.pdbx_description
1 polymer ?
#
loop_
_entity_poly.entity_id
_entity_poly.type
_entity_poly.pdbx_seq_one_letter_code
_entity_poly.pdbx_strand_id
1 'polypeptide(L)'
;NKDGTYRFTMKVDRPGVYTLECQKWQSVQFWAEDEDLEINFRGMDTARIKIKNPPYVYINGGPNNEVMNLMNWDGYRGYQLMIGISQGVYRIQGLDDQAKQETSMKFYDMLSDESRARIKYIAEHYADRNSVLAVLPMLRGNENAELVEKVLAKLEAKNPDYAPLKKYKADMAEVKALRESLTEGKVAPEFSCPTPDGSKNLGPQDFKGKILVLDFWASWCGP
;
A
#
# COMPACT_ATOMS: atom_id res chain seq x y z
N ASN A 1 -27.32 7.93 -12.88
CA ASN A 1 -28.31 7.45 -13.84
C ASN A 1 -29.22 6.39 -13.21
N LYS A 2 -30.43 6.21 -13.77
CA LYS A 2 -31.40 5.21 -13.24
C LYS A 2 -30.96 3.77 -13.45
N ASP A 3 -30.05 3.52 -14.38
CA ASP A 3 -29.47 2.21 -14.72
C ASP A 3 -28.27 1.81 -13.85
N GLY A 4 -27.95 2.62 -12.83
CA GLY A 4 -26.79 2.37 -11.96
C GLY A 4 -25.46 2.87 -12.53
N THR A 5 -25.46 3.53 -13.69
CA THR A 5 -24.25 4.15 -14.25
C THR A 5 -24.03 5.54 -13.69
N TYR A 6 -22.76 5.93 -13.60
CA TYR A 6 -22.33 7.26 -13.21
C TYR A 6 -21.37 7.82 -14.25
N ARG A 7 -21.38 9.11 -14.45
CA ARG A 7 -20.39 9.79 -15.28
C ARG A 7 -19.78 10.95 -14.51
N PHE A 8 -18.47 11.00 -14.50
CA PHE A 8 -17.70 12.09 -13.92
C PHE A 8 -16.77 12.67 -14.99
N THR A 9 -16.61 13.98 -14.96
CA THR A 9 -15.55 14.65 -15.69
C THR A 9 -14.68 15.36 -14.69
N MET A 10 -13.38 15.08 -14.73
CA MET A 10 -12.41 15.68 -13.82
C MET A 10 -11.17 16.11 -14.59
N LYS A 11 -10.57 17.20 -14.17
CA LYS A 11 -9.24 17.57 -14.65
C LYS A 11 -8.19 16.83 -13.82
N VAL A 12 -7.29 16.15 -14.50
CA VAL A 12 -6.16 15.48 -13.86
C VAL A 12 -4.97 16.43 -13.88
N ASP A 13 -4.76 17.13 -12.78
CA ASP A 13 -3.63 18.06 -12.66
C ASP A 13 -2.28 17.33 -12.49
N ARG A 14 -2.30 16.13 -11.93
CA ARG A 14 -1.12 15.29 -11.73
C ARG A 14 -1.46 13.84 -12.04
N PRO A 15 -0.85 13.23 -13.06
CA PRO A 15 -1.01 11.80 -13.30
C PRO A 15 -0.64 10.97 -12.07
N GLY A 16 -1.39 9.91 -11.79
CA GLY A 16 -1.14 9.08 -10.61
C GLY A 16 -2.32 8.22 -10.21
N VAL A 17 -2.18 7.64 -9.02
CA VAL A 17 -3.24 6.82 -8.43
C VAL A 17 -4.33 7.71 -7.85
N TYR A 18 -5.54 7.45 -8.29
CA TYR A 18 -6.77 8.03 -7.76
C TYR A 18 -7.64 6.93 -7.16
N THR A 19 -8.53 7.31 -6.27
CA THR A 19 -9.44 6.38 -5.61
C THR A 19 -10.88 6.79 -5.87
N LEU A 20 -11.66 5.87 -6.43
CA LEU A 20 -13.11 5.98 -6.49
C LEU A 20 -13.67 5.25 -5.28
N GLU A 21 -14.42 5.97 -4.45
CA GLU A 21 -15.05 5.41 -3.26
C GLU A 21 -16.56 5.34 -3.41
N CYS A 22 -17.11 4.14 -3.24
CA CYS A 22 -18.54 3.89 -3.24
C CYS A 22 -19.05 3.76 -1.80
N GLN A 23 -19.55 4.87 -1.22
CA GLN A 23 -20.24 4.92 0.08
C GLN A 23 -19.48 4.24 1.23
N LYS A 24 -18.17 4.32 1.26
CA LYS A 24 -17.29 3.59 2.21
C LYS A 24 -17.47 2.06 2.19
N TRP A 25 -18.09 1.54 1.14
CA TRP A 25 -18.32 0.12 0.97
C TRP A 25 -17.27 -0.55 0.10
N GLN A 26 -16.95 0.08 -1.01
CA GLN A 26 -15.91 -0.38 -1.94
C GLN A 26 -15.06 0.80 -2.41
N SER A 27 -13.76 0.62 -2.36
CA SER A 27 -12.78 1.55 -2.91
C SER A 27 -12.11 0.90 -4.11
N VAL A 28 -11.97 1.66 -5.20
CA VAL A 28 -11.30 1.23 -6.43
C VAL A 28 -10.16 2.16 -6.70
N GLN A 29 -8.95 1.64 -6.76
CA GLN A 29 -7.79 2.41 -7.17
C GLN A 29 -7.60 2.32 -8.69
N PHE A 30 -7.36 3.45 -9.32
CA PHE A 30 -7.13 3.54 -10.75
C PHE A 30 -6.04 4.56 -11.05
N TRP A 31 -5.39 4.40 -12.18
CA TRP A 31 -4.45 5.41 -12.67
C TRP A 31 -5.22 6.40 -13.53
N ALA A 32 -5.11 7.68 -13.19
CA ALA A 32 -5.65 8.76 -13.99
C ALA A 32 -4.52 9.55 -14.66
N GLU A 33 -4.65 9.77 -15.94
CA GLU A 33 -3.75 10.57 -16.74
C GLU A 33 -4.60 11.40 -17.74
N ASP A 34 -4.64 11.06 -18.99
CA ASP A 34 -5.34 11.78 -20.06
C ASP A 34 -6.34 10.92 -20.84
N GLU A 35 -6.60 9.69 -20.36
CA GLU A 35 -7.54 8.78 -20.99
C GLU A 35 -8.94 8.82 -20.35
N ASP A 36 -9.96 8.52 -21.17
CA ASP A 36 -11.29 8.17 -20.66
C ASP A 36 -11.28 6.75 -20.09
N LEU A 37 -11.87 6.59 -18.91
CA LEU A 37 -11.91 5.32 -18.20
C LEU A 37 -13.36 4.86 -17.99
N GLU A 38 -13.58 3.56 -18.16
CA GLU A 38 -14.78 2.87 -17.71
C GLU A 38 -14.41 1.98 -16.51
N ILE A 39 -14.97 2.28 -15.33
CA ILE A 39 -14.68 1.55 -14.10
C ILE A 39 -15.90 0.74 -13.73
N ASN A 40 -15.78 -0.58 -13.84
CA ASN A 40 -16.80 -1.54 -13.46
C ASN A 40 -16.49 -2.12 -12.09
N PHE A 41 -17.42 -2.05 -11.16
CA PHE A 41 -17.28 -2.57 -9.81
C PHE A 41 -18.64 -2.96 -9.25
N ARG A 42 -18.63 -3.81 -8.23
CA ARG A 42 -19.88 -4.33 -7.65
C ARG A 42 -20.64 -3.28 -6.86
N GLY A 43 -19.93 -2.40 -6.16
CA GLY A 43 -20.55 -1.44 -5.26
C GLY A 43 -21.11 -2.06 -4.00
N MET A 44 -22.10 -1.40 -3.40
CA MET A 44 -22.72 -1.86 -2.16
C MET A 44 -23.54 -3.14 -2.39
N ASP A 45 -23.27 -4.16 -1.60
CA ASP A 45 -23.99 -5.40 -1.64
C ASP A 45 -25.35 -5.28 -0.93
N THR A 46 -26.41 -5.57 -1.65
CA THR A 46 -27.78 -5.63 -1.15
C THR A 46 -28.20 -7.03 -0.69
N ALA A 47 -27.35 -8.03 -0.91
CA ALA A 47 -27.62 -9.40 -0.53
C ALA A 47 -27.67 -9.58 1.00
N ARG A 48 -28.24 -10.70 1.45
CA ARG A 48 -28.33 -11.07 2.87
C ARG A 48 -26.93 -11.24 3.50
N ILE A 49 -25.99 -11.81 2.74
CA ILE A 49 -24.57 -11.91 3.11
C ILE A 49 -23.83 -10.79 2.39
N LYS A 50 -23.32 -9.86 3.15
CA LYS A 50 -22.63 -8.67 2.61
C LYS A 50 -21.13 -8.88 2.60
N ILE A 51 -20.51 -8.63 1.47
CA ILE A 51 -19.05 -8.66 1.30
C ILE A 51 -18.56 -7.22 1.08
N LYS A 52 -17.85 -6.69 2.06
CA LYS A 52 -17.17 -5.39 1.91
C LYS A 52 -15.96 -5.56 1.00
N ASN A 53 -15.69 -4.57 0.13
CA ASN A 53 -14.65 -4.63 -0.88
C ASN A 53 -14.70 -5.96 -1.68
N PRO A 54 -15.78 -6.22 -2.42
CA PRO A 54 -15.88 -7.44 -3.22
C PRO A 54 -14.78 -7.45 -4.30
N PRO A 55 -14.27 -8.65 -4.68
CA PRO A 55 -13.13 -8.78 -5.59
C PRO A 55 -13.48 -8.52 -7.07
N TYR A 56 -14.59 -7.85 -7.34
CA TYR A 56 -14.98 -7.50 -8.70
C TYR A 56 -14.67 -6.03 -8.96
N VAL A 57 -13.60 -5.82 -9.69
CA VAL A 57 -13.20 -4.53 -10.25
C VAL A 57 -12.61 -4.78 -11.62
N TYR A 58 -13.06 -4.02 -12.60
CA TYR A 58 -12.48 -4.02 -13.93
C TYR A 58 -12.48 -2.61 -14.50
N ILE A 59 -11.28 -2.12 -14.83
CA ILE A 59 -11.05 -0.80 -15.37
C ILE A 59 -10.70 -0.95 -16.84
N ASN A 60 -11.51 -0.37 -17.71
CA ASN A 60 -11.31 -0.25 -19.13
C ASN A 60 -10.76 1.13 -19.46
N GLY A 61 -9.81 1.19 -20.37
CA GLY A 61 -9.20 2.44 -20.82
C GLY A 61 -7.77 2.58 -20.34
N GLY A 62 -6.89 2.77 -21.30
CA GLY A 62 -5.47 3.01 -21.16
C GLY A 62 -4.64 1.83 -20.62
N PRO A 63 -3.38 1.75 -21.08
CA PRO A 63 -2.49 0.65 -20.69
C PRO A 63 -2.05 0.72 -19.23
N ASN A 64 -2.13 1.87 -18.59
CA ASN A 64 -1.78 2.03 -17.17
C ASN A 64 -2.75 1.30 -16.25
N ASN A 65 -4.02 1.17 -16.63
CA ASN A 65 -5.02 0.52 -15.82
C ASN A 65 -5.01 -1.01 -15.91
N GLU A 66 -4.26 -1.61 -16.81
CA GLU A 66 -3.92 -3.04 -16.76
C GLU A 66 -3.18 -3.38 -15.45
N VAL A 67 -2.19 -2.56 -15.08
CA VAL A 67 -1.46 -2.69 -13.79
C VAL A 67 -2.41 -2.51 -12.62
N MET A 68 -3.26 -1.49 -12.66
CA MET A 68 -4.21 -1.23 -11.57
C MET A 68 -5.24 -2.34 -11.39
N ASN A 69 -5.68 -2.99 -12.48
CA ASN A 69 -6.54 -4.16 -12.40
C ASN A 69 -5.85 -5.32 -11.66
N LEU A 70 -4.57 -5.58 -11.96
CA LEU A 70 -3.78 -6.62 -11.27
C LEU A 70 -3.60 -6.27 -9.79
N MET A 71 -3.31 -5.02 -9.47
CA MET A 71 -3.14 -4.55 -8.10
C MET A 71 -4.43 -4.66 -7.28
N ASN A 72 -5.56 -4.21 -7.84
CA ASN A 72 -6.86 -4.35 -7.19
C ASN A 72 -7.20 -5.82 -6.95
N TRP A 73 -6.99 -6.67 -7.94
CA TRP A 73 -7.25 -8.10 -7.81
C TRP A 73 -6.38 -8.75 -6.73
N ASP A 74 -5.07 -8.47 -6.69
CA ASP A 74 -4.16 -9.01 -5.68
C ASP A 74 -4.56 -8.57 -4.27
N GLY A 75 -4.88 -7.29 -4.08
CA GLY A 75 -5.32 -6.75 -2.81
C GLY A 75 -6.60 -7.40 -2.30
N TYR A 76 -7.62 -7.53 -3.16
CA TYR A 76 -8.89 -8.16 -2.77
C TYR A 76 -8.72 -9.66 -2.49
N ARG A 77 -7.99 -10.37 -3.34
CA ARG A 77 -7.69 -11.79 -3.15
C ARG A 77 -6.97 -12.04 -1.83
N GLY A 78 -5.89 -11.27 -1.57
CA GLY A 78 -5.12 -11.39 -0.33
C GLY A 78 -5.97 -11.17 0.91
N TYR A 79 -6.80 -10.11 0.91
CA TYR A 79 -7.70 -9.82 2.02
C TYR A 79 -8.72 -10.94 2.27
N GLN A 80 -9.38 -11.45 1.22
CA GLN A 80 -10.36 -12.53 1.35
C GLN A 80 -9.73 -13.84 1.83
N LEU A 81 -8.54 -14.17 1.34
CA LEU A 81 -7.80 -15.35 1.79
C LEU A 81 -7.37 -15.23 3.25
N MET A 82 -6.91 -14.06 3.67
CA MET A 82 -6.52 -13.82 5.06
C MET A 82 -7.69 -14.04 6.03
N ILE A 83 -8.88 -13.49 5.69
CA ILE A 83 -10.10 -13.75 6.48
C ILE A 83 -10.47 -15.23 6.46
N GLY A 84 -10.45 -15.88 5.29
CA GLY A 84 -10.78 -17.28 5.13
C GLY A 84 -9.88 -18.20 5.94
N ILE A 85 -8.57 -17.95 5.95
CA ILE A 85 -7.58 -18.70 6.73
C ILE A 85 -7.86 -18.51 8.22
N SER A 86 -7.97 -17.25 8.68
CA SER A 86 -8.25 -16.97 10.08
C SER A 86 -9.51 -17.70 10.55
N GLN A 87 -10.62 -17.52 9.87
CA GLN A 87 -11.87 -18.18 10.25
C GLN A 87 -11.81 -19.71 10.12
N GLY A 88 -11.12 -20.25 9.11
CA GLY A 88 -10.97 -21.68 8.88
C GLY A 88 -10.14 -22.34 9.98
N VAL A 89 -8.95 -21.82 10.25
CA VAL A 89 -8.02 -22.39 11.24
C VAL A 89 -8.60 -22.35 12.64
N TYR A 90 -9.21 -21.23 13.05
CA TYR A 90 -9.77 -21.12 14.40
C TYR A 90 -11.01 -21.99 14.63
N ARG A 91 -11.65 -22.51 13.58
CA ARG A 91 -12.76 -23.48 13.67
C ARG A 91 -12.32 -24.93 13.72
N ILE A 92 -11.03 -25.25 13.53
CA ILE A 92 -10.54 -26.63 13.61
C ILE A 92 -10.66 -27.13 15.04
N GLN A 93 -11.39 -28.22 15.21
CA GLN A 93 -11.52 -28.91 16.49
C GLN A 93 -10.26 -29.75 16.76
N GLY A 94 -9.84 -29.82 18.04
CA GLY A 94 -8.69 -30.61 18.45
C GLY A 94 -7.31 -29.93 18.32
N LEU A 95 -7.25 -28.71 17.79
CA LEU A 95 -6.05 -27.87 17.87
C LEU A 95 -6.16 -26.92 19.06
N ASP A 96 -5.10 -26.83 19.86
CA ASP A 96 -4.98 -25.76 20.85
C ASP A 96 -4.69 -24.39 20.21
N ASP A 97 -4.72 -23.33 21.01
CA ASP A 97 -4.60 -21.98 20.48
C ASP A 97 -3.20 -21.70 19.92
N GLN A 98 -2.15 -22.29 20.48
CA GLN A 98 -0.78 -22.17 19.96
C GLN A 98 -0.68 -22.81 18.58
N ALA A 99 -1.17 -24.04 18.41
CA ALA A 99 -1.18 -24.74 17.13
C ALA A 99 -2.00 -24.00 16.06
N LYS A 100 -3.12 -23.39 16.44
CA LYS A 100 -3.91 -22.52 15.55
C LYS A 100 -3.14 -21.29 15.10
N GLN A 101 -2.47 -20.63 16.03
CA GLN A 101 -1.65 -19.46 15.74
C GLN A 101 -0.49 -19.81 14.79
N GLU A 102 0.28 -20.85 15.10
CA GLU A 102 1.39 -21.33 14.25
C GLU A 102 0.91 -21.71 12.84
N THR A 103 -0.23 -22.39 12.75
CA THR A 103 -0.82 -22.76 11.47
C THR A 103 -1.25 -21.53 10.67
N SER A 104 -1.90 -20.57 11.32
CA SER A 104 -2.30 -19.31 10.68
C SER A 104 -1.08 -18.52 10.16
N MET A 105 -0.01 -18.44 10.95
CA MET A 105 1.22 -17.76 10.55
C MET A 105 1.85 -18.39 9.31
N LYS A 106 1.95 -19.72 9.24
CA LYS A 106 2.46 -20.40 8.04
C LYS A 106 1.66 -20.07 6.77
N PHE A 107 0.34 -20.02 6.86
CA PHE A 107 -0.49 -19.61 5.73
C PHE A 107 -0.30 -18.15 5.36
N TYR A 108 -0.15 -17.26 6.35
CA TYR A 108 0.11 -15.84 6.08
C TYR A 108 1.47 -15.63 5.41
N ASP A 109 2.49 -16.37 5.81
CA ASP A 109 3.80 -16.34 5.17
C ASP A 109 3.70 -16.79 3.70
N MET A 110 3.01 -17.90 3.43
CA MET A 110 2.76 -18.37 2.07
C MET A 110 2.05 -17.32 1.21
N LEU A 111 0.99 -16.70 1.73
CA LEU A 111 0.24 -15.65 1.01
C LEU A 111 1.12 -14.42 0.75
N SER A 112 1.94 -14.06 1.72
CA SER A 112 2.87 -12.94 1.63
C SER A 112 3.95 -13.20 0.57
N ASP A 113 4.48 -14.42 0.51
CA ASP A 113 5.46 -14.83 -0.51
C ASP A 113 4.85 -14.81 -1.90
N GLU A 114 3.64 -15.35 -2.07
CA GLU A 114 2.93 -15.27 -3.34
C GLU A 114 2.67 -13.82 -3.78
N SER A 115 2.23 -12.96 -2.86
CA SER A 115 1.98 -11.55 -3.18
C SER A 115 3.28 -10.87 -3.59
N ARG A 116 4.38 -11.07 -2.87
CA ARG A 116 5.71 -10.55 -3.24
C ARG A 116 6.15 -11.01 -4.63
N ALA A 117 5.95 -12.28 -4.95
CA ALA A 117 6.29 -12.82 -6.27
C ALA A 117 5.46 -12.15 -7.39
N ARG A 118 4.15 -11.96 -7.16
CA ARG A 118 3.28 -11.25 -8.12
C ARG A 118 3.66 -9.79 -8.30
N ILE A 119 3.97 -9.09 -7.22
CA ILE A 119 4.42 -7.69 -7.28
C ILE A 119 5.71 -7.55 -8.10
N LYS A 120 6.68 -8.46 -7.90
CA LYS A 120 7.91 -8.51 -8.73
C LYS A 120 7.56 -8.75 -10.20
N TYR A 121 6.73 -9.73 -10.48
CA TYR A 121 6.28 -10.03 -11.83
C TYR A 121 5.65 -8.80 -12.50
N ILE A 122 4.74 -8.11 -11.80
CA ILE A 122 4.10 -6.90 -12.32
C ILE A 122 5.15 -5.82 -12.62
N ALA A 123 6.06 -5.56 -11.70
CA ALA A 123 7.11 -4.56 -11.89
C ALA A 123 8.03 -4.87 -13.09
N GLU A 124 8.37 -6.13 -13.31
CA GLU A 124 9.21 -6.56 -14.42
C GLU A 124 8.48 -6.47 -15.77
N HIS A 125 7.27 -7.00 -15.85
CA HIS A 125 6.53 -7.13 -17.11
C HIS A 125 5.88 -5.83 -17.56
N TYR A 126 5.50 -4.96 -16.62
CA TYR A 126 4.86 -3.68 -16.90
C TYR A 126 5.80 -2.49 -16.64
N ALA A 127 7.11 -2.71 -16.70
CA ALA A 127 8.14 -1.70 -16.45
C ALA A 127 8.09 -0.48 -17.41
N ASP A 128 7.36 -0.58 -18.51
CA ASP A 128 7.13 0.50 -19.48
C ASP A 128 5.83 1.30 -19.22
N ARG A 129 5.02 0.90 -18.24
CA ARG A 129 3.79 1.57 -17.86
C ARG A 129 4.04 2.59 -16.76
N ASN A 130 3.50 3.80 -16.90
CA ASN A 130 3.66 4.84 -15.88
C ASN A 130 3.10 4.41 -14.52
N SER A 131 2.02 3.64 -14.52
CA SER A 131 1.38 3.12 -13.31
C SER A 131 2.22 2.10 -12.53
N VAL A 132 3.33 1.59 -13.08
CA VAL A 132 4.26 0.77 -12.30
C VAL A 132 4.83 1.55 -11.11
N LEU A 133 4.85 2.89 -11.16
CA LEU A 133 5.21 3.73 -10.02
C LEU A 133 4.33 3.48 -8.77
N ALA A 134 3.11 2.98 -8.95
CA ALA A 134 2.25 2.56 -7.83
C ALA A 134 2.67 1.22 -7.20
N VAL A 135 3.41 0.41 -7.96
CA VAL A 135 3.86 -0.93 -7.56
C VAL A 135 5.20 -0.87 -6.82
N LEU A 136 6.11 0.01 -7.24
CA LEU A 136 7.47 0.08 -6.72
C LEU A 136 7.56 0.26 -5.18
N PRO A 137 6.69 1.02 -4.51
CA PRO A 137 6.73 1.14 -3.04
C PRO A 137 6.48 -0.18 -2.30
N MET A 138 5.92 -1.19 -2.98
CA MET A 138 5.68 -2.52 -2.41
C MET A 138 6.91 -3.43 -2.51
N LEU A 139 7.89 -3.10 -3.36
CA LEU A 139 9.17 -3.78 -3.51
C LEU A 139 10.17 -3.26 -2.46
N ARG A 140 9.92 -3.61 -1.20
CA ARG A 140 10.79 -3.24 -0.08
C ARG A 140 11.95 -4.22 0.03
N GLY A 141 13.03 -3.76 0.64
CA GLY A 141 14.23 -4.57 0.89
C GLY A 141 15.32 -4.38 -0.16
N ASN A 142 16.56 -4.59 0.27
CA ASN A 142 17.73 -4.42 -0.60
C ASN A 142 17.76 -5.41 -1.75
N GLU A 143 17.13 -6.57 -1.57
CA GLU A 143 17.01 -7.62 -2.60
C GLU A 143 16.21 -7.19 -3.82
N ASN A 144 15.43 -6.12 -3.72
CA ASN A 144 14.64 -5.57 -4.82
C ASN A 144 15.25 -4.31 -5.45
N ALA A 145 16.37 -3.80 -4.90
CA ALA A 145 16.94 -2.52 -5.32
C ALA A 145 17.31 -2.51 -6.81
N GLU A 146 17.95 -3.56 -7.31
CA GLU A 146 18.32 -3.69 -8.72
C GLU A 146 17.10 -3.67 -9.64
N LEU A 147 16.02 -4.36 -9.27
CA LEU A 147 14.78 -4.35 -10.03
C LEU A 147 14.16 -2.95 -10.07
N VAL A 148 14.09 -2.28 -8.91
CA VAL A 148 13.54 -0.92 -8.83
C VAL A 148 14.35 0.03 -9.71
N GLU A 149 15.68 0.00 -9.63
CA GLU A 149 16.55 0.84 -10.47
C GLU A 149 16.35 0.56 -11.97
N LYS A 150 16.25 -0.71 -12.37
CA LYS A 150 15.99 -1.11 -13.77
C LYS A 150 14.65 -0.57 -14.27
N VAL A 151 13.59 -0.65 -13.46
CA VAL A 151 12.27 -0.12 -13.82
C VAL A 151 12.32 1.40 -13.94
N LEU A 152 12.92 2.10 -12.98
CA LEU A 152 13.07 3.55 -13.02
C LEU A 152 13.86 4.02 -14.24
N ALA A 153 14.96 3.33 -14.58
CA ALA A 153 15.74 3.64 -15.77
C ALA A 153 14.93 3.46 -17.07
N LYS A 154 14.08 2.44 -17.14
CA LYS A 154 13.21 2.20 -18.31
C LYS A 154 12.15 3.30 -18.46
N LEU A 155 11.52 3.73 -17.35
CA LEU A 155 10.58 4.85 -17.36
C LEU A 155 11.26 6.17 -17.75
N GLU A 156 12.45 6.43 -17.23
CA GLU A 156 13.22 7.64 -17.51
C GLU A 156 13.65 7.70 -18.99
N ALA A 157 14.07 6.56 -19.56
CA ALA A 157 14.38 6.47 -20.98
C ALA A 157 13.15 6.74 -21.89
N LYS A 158 11.95 6.38 -21.44
CA LYS A 158 10.70 6.62 -22.15
C LYS A 158 10.27 8.09 -22.06
N ASN A 159 10.34 8.69 -20.88
CA ASN A 159 9.96 10.09 -20.65
C ASN A 159 10.74 10.68 -19.45
N PRO A 160 11.91 11.29 -19.72
CA PRO A 160 12.77 11.84 -18.66
C PRO A 160 12.14 13.00 -17.91
N ASP A 161 11.16 13.67 -18.51
CA ASP A 161 10.48 14.83 -17.93
C ASP A 161 9.17 14.49 -17.22
N TYR A 162 8.85 13.20 -17.09
CA TYR A 162 7.61 12.78 -16.47
C TYR A 162 7.56 13.16 -14.98
N ALA A 163 6.66 14.08 -14.65
CA ALA A 163 6.59 14.68 -13.33
C ALA A 163 6.39 13.67 -12.17
N PRO A 164 5.51 12.65 -12.29
CA PRO A 164 5.37 11.63 -11.25
C PRO A 164 6.66 10.81 -11.00
N LEU A 165 7.45 10.52 -12.06
CA LEU A 165 8.72 9.82 -11.92
C LEU A 165 9.75 10.69 -11.17
N LYS A 166 9.86 11.98 -11.55
CA LYS A 166 10.74 12.92 -10.85
C LYS A 166 10.39 13.05 -9.37
N LYS A 167 9.09 13.15 -9.06
CA LYS A 167 8.62 13.17 -7.68
C LYS A 167 8.99 11.87 -6.94
N TYR A 168 8.71 10.71 -7.52
CA TYR A 168 9.03 9.42 -6.91
C TYR A 168 10.53 9.31 -6.58
N LYS A 169 11.41 9.68 -7.51
CA LYS A 169 12.87 9.68 -7.30
C LYS A 169 13.29 10.65 -6.19
N ALA A 170 12.68 11.83 -6.11
CA ALA A 170 12.93 12.78 -5.05
C ALA A 170 12.50 12.27 -3.68
N ASP A 171 11.27 11.70 -3.59
CA ASP A 171 10.74 11.09 -2.36
C ASP A 171 11.64 9.92 -1.88
N MET A 172 12.13 9.09 -2.80
CA MET A 172 13.09 8.02 -2.47
C MET A 172 14.41 8.56 -1.91
N ALA A 173 14.95 9.61 -2.52
CA ALA A 173 16.19 10.23 -2.07
C ALA A 173 16.03 10.84 -0.66
N GLU A 174 14.90 11.50 -0.40
CA GLU A 174 14.58 12.06 0.92
C GLU A 174 14.47 10.94 1.99
N VAL A 175 13.73 9.87 1.70
CA VAL A 175 13.59 8.71 2.61
C VAL A 175 14.95 8.05 2.87
N LYS A 176 15.81 7.95 1.85
CA LYS A 176 17.17 7.41 2.01
C LYS A 176 18.01 8.31 2.91
N ALA A 177 18.02 9.60 2.67
CA ALA A 177 18.77 10.57 3.48
C ALA A 177 18.28 10.56 4.95
N LEU A 178 16.97 10.49 5.16
CA LEU A 178 16.40 10.38 6.50
C LEU A 178 16.86 9.09 7.20
N ARG A 179 16.80 7.94 6.53
CA ARG A 179 17.29 6.66 7.11
C ARG A 179 18.78 6.73 7.46
N GLU A 180 19.60 7.31 6.59
CA GLU A 180 21.04 7.48 6.85
C GLU A 180 21.30 8.39 8.05
N SER A 181 20.46 9.39 8.27
CA SER A 181 20.55 10.27 9.45
C SER A 181 20.12 9.61 10.77
N LEU A 182 19.37 8.51 10.69
CA LEU A 182 18.84 7.77 11.84
C LEU A 182 19.64 6.49 12.17
N THR A 183 20.79 6.28 11.54
CA THR A 183 21.61 5.10 11.81
C THR A 183 22.29 5.21 13.18
N GLU A 184 22.66 4.06 13.73
CA GLU A 184 23.38 3.96 15.00
C GLU A 184 24.62 4.88 15.04
N GLY A 185 24.84 5.53 16.15
CA GLY A 185 25.93 6.51 16.37
C GLY A 185 25.62 7.92 15.85
N LYS A 186 24.48 8.17 15.24
CA LYS A 186 24.06 9.52 14.86
C LYS A 186 23.28 10.21 16.00
N VAL A 187 23.32 11.53 15.98
CA VAL A 187 22.51 12.32 16.92
C VAL A 187 21.03 12.15 16.58
N ALA A 188 20.24 11.82 17.60
CA ALA A 188 18.79 11.67 17.43
C ALA A 188 18.16 13.00 16.98
N PRO A 189 17.15 12.96 16.12
CA PRO A 189 16.41 14.16 15.73
C PRO A 189 15.79 14.87 16.94
N GLU A 190 15.73 16.17 16.87
CA GLU A 190 15.01 16.97 17.86
C GLU A 190 13.49 16.71 17.73
N PHE A 191 12.84 16.58 18.85
CA PHE A 191 11.39 16.53 18.95
C PHE A 191 10.91 17.33 20.16
N SER A 192 9.64 17.66 20.17
CA SER A 192 8.99 18.34 21.28
C SER A 192 7.57 17.79 21.43
N CYS A 193 7.31 17.06 22.52
CA CYS A 193 6.03 16.46 22.82
C CYS A 193 5.44 17.05 24.11
N PRO A 194 4.15 17.43 24.12
CA PRO A 194 3.50 17.90 25.35
C PRO A 194 3.36 16.75 26.35
N THR A 195 3.51 17.05 27.65
CA THR A 195 3.16 16.12 28.72
C THR A 195 1.63 15.88 28.71
N PRO A 196 1.14 14.74 29.25
CA PRO A 196 -0.29 14.42 29.25
C PRO A 196 -1.16 15.50 29.93
N ASP A 197 -0.62 16.22 30.91
CA ASP A 197 -1.29 17.33 31.59
C ASP A 197 -1.13 18.69 30.85
N GLY A 198 -0.40 18.71 29.74
CA GLY A 198 -0.13 19.92 28.96
C GLY A 198 0.73 20.97 29.65
N SER A 199 1.34 20.65 30.81
CA SER A 199 2.09 21.64 31.61
C SER A 199 3.41 22.06 30.98
N LYS A 200 4.03 21.20 30.19
CA LYS A 200 5.31 21.45 29.51
C LYS A 200 5.48 20.56 28.28
N ASN A 201 6.45 20.89 27.46
CA ASN A 201 6.93 20.01 26.40
C ASN A 201 8.23 19.34 26.85
N LEU A 202 8.41 18.09 26.42
CA LEU A 202 9.63 17.32 26.62
C LEU A 202 10.27 17.01 25.27
N GLY A 203 11.60 17.06 25.24
CA GLY A 203 12.42 16.71 24.09
C GLY A 203 13.73 16.06 24.50
N PRO A 204 14.61 15.68 23.57
CA PRO A 204 15.89 15.04 23.87
C PRO A 204 16.75 15.83 24.86
N GLN A 205 16.64 17.14 24.84
CA GLN A 205 17.41 18.05 25.67
C GLN A 205 17.14 17.88 27.18
N ASP A 206 15.90 17.48 27.53
CA ASP A 206 15.48 17.28 28.94
C ASP A 206 16.09 16.01 29.55
N PHE A 207 16.66 15.14 28.71
CA PHE A 207 17.23 13.86 29.09
C PHE A 207 18.75 13.77 28.91
N LYS A 208 19.45 14.89 28.76
CA LYS A 208 20.90 14.91 28.61
C LYS A 208 21.58 14.15 29.75
N GLY A 209 22.53 13.29 29.41
CA GLY A 209 23.24 12.44 30.36
C GLY A 209 22.46 11.21 30.86
N LYS A 210 21.28 10.94 30.29
CA LYS A 210 20.46 9.77 30.58
C LYS A 210 20.26 8.91 29.33
N ILE A 211 19.95 7.64 29.55
CA ILE A 211 19.46 6.77 28.46
C ILE A 211 17.99 7.09 28.26
N LEU A 212 17.62 7.47 27.02
CA LEU A 212 16.25 7.74 26.62
C LEU A 212 15.74 6.57 25.76
N VAL A 213 14.64 5.95 26.21
CA VAL A 213 13.91 4.95 25.44
C VAL A 213 12.64 5.61 24.89
N LEU A 214 12.46 5.55 23.58
CA LEU A 214 11.25 6.05 22.90
C LEU A 214 10.37 4.88 22.51
N ASP A 215 9.14 4.88 23.01
CA ASP A 215 8.12 3.90 22.65
C ASP A 215 7.02 4.62 21.84
N PHE A 216 6.80 4.13 20.61
CA PHE A 216 5.79 4.67 19.69
C PHE A 216 4.58 3.73 19.68
N TRP A 217 3.52 4.17 20.30
CA TRP A 217 2.27 3.39 20.38
C TRP A 217 1.03 4.23 20.09
N ALA A 218 -0.08 3.55 19.85
CA ALA A 218 -1.39 4.16 19.67
C ALA A 218 -2.47 3.29 20.34
N SER A 219 -3.63 3.87 20.63
CA SER A 219 -4.72 3.18 21.33
C SER A 219 -5.24 1.91 20.64
N TRP A 220 -4.92 1.73 19.37
CA TRP A 220 -5.24 0.54 18.57
C TRP A 220 -4.06 -0.45 18.41
N CYS A 221 -2.89 -0.14 18.97
CA CYS A 221 -1.82 -1.10 19.07
C CYS A 221 -2.21 -2.12 20.15
N GLY A 222 -2.10 -3.43 19.82
CA GLY A 222 -2.28 -4.48 20.82
C GLY A 222 -1.18 -4.44 21.89
N PRO A 223 -1.41 -5.11 23.02
CA PRO A 223 -0.39 -5.28 24.06
C PRO A 223 0.78 -6.13 23.57
#